data_296e1842a0ce98afd1f64ed61a4d5f82
#
_entry.id   296e1842a0ce98afd1f64ed61a4d5f82
#
_cell.length_a   1.000
_cell.length_b   1.000
_cell.length_c   1.000
_cell.angle_alpha   90.00
_cell.angle_beta   90.00
_cell.angle_gamma   90.00
#
_symmetry.space_group_name_H-M   'P 1'
#
loop_
_entity.id
_entity.type
_entity.pdbx_description
1 polymer ?
#
loop_
_entity_poly.entity_id
_entity_poly.type
_entity_poly.pdbx_seq_one_letter_code
_entity_poly.pdbx_strand_id
1 'polypeptide(L)'
;MRKTETVGIVIDGGQGVGRVTKPGLDQPVGAAAINSVPRLMIREAVEEVCGLFGYTGGMYVVISAPDGETLAKKTFNPRLGIEGGISILGTTGIVEPMSEQALVDTIHVELRQRREGGADYVLLAPGNYGADYIKGAMGIDPATAVMTSNFIGDALEMCRELGFRGVLLIGHIGKLVKLAGGMWNTHSRYGDCRMDILTACAAAEGLGAAVAAEMLCCATCDDALRILQEQGLYEAVLHRLAGRIDAMLPYKCGDMEAGAILFSKEYGYLCETKDAAALLRRIKED
;
A
#
# COMPACT_ATOMS: atom_id res chain seq x y z
N MET A 1 -18.68 -8.74 30.62
CA MET A 1 -17.77 -9.67 31.32
C MET A 1 -18.58 -10.68 32.14
N ARG A 2 -18.09 -11.91 32.31
CA ARG A 2 -18.66 -12.93 33.17
C ARG A 2 -17.58 -13.73 33.89
N LYS A 3 -17.85 -14.21 35.09
CA LYS A 3 -16.97 -15.13 35.83
C LYS A 3 -16.95 -16.49 35.16
N THR A 4 -15.81 -17.20 35.22
CA THR A 4 -15.65 -18.57 34.74
C THR A 4 -15.05 -19.47 35.82
N GLU A 5 -15.25 -20.77 35.73
CA GLU A 5 -14.68 -21.77 36.66
C GLU A 5 -13.16 -21.99 36.36
N THR A 6 -12.74 -21.80 35.10
CA THR A 6 -11.33 -21.92 34.72
C THR A 6 -10.58 -20.64 35.08
N VAL A 7 -9.46 -20.79 35.78
CA VAL A 7 -8.56 -19.66 36.13
C VAL A 7 -8.00 -19.02 34.89
N GLY A 8 -7.96 -17.69 34.88
CA GLY A 8 -7.38 -16.88 33.80
C GLY A 8 -8.38 -15.96 33.12
N ILE A 9 -7.87 -15.09 32.25
CA ILE A 9 -8.69 -14.11 31.51
C ILE A 9 -8.73 -14.49 30.04
N VAL A 10 -9.94 -14.81 29.57
CA VAL A 10 -10.22 -15.07 28.15
C VAL A 10 -10.86 -13.82 27.54
N ILE A 11 -10.28 -13.32 26.45
CA ILE A 11 -10.77 -12.13 25.73
C ILE A 11 -11.26 -12.57 24.36
N ASP A 12 -12.49 -12.22 24.00
CA ASP A 12 -13.06 -12.55 22.70
C ASP A 12 -13.87 -11.37 22.12
N GLY A 13 -14.18 -11.43 20.82
CA GLY A 13 -15.00 -10.47 20.11
C GLY A 13 -16.48 -10.87 20.14
N GLY A 14 -17.34 -9.90 20.41
CA GLY A 14 -18.79 -9.98 20.28
C GLY A 14 -19.27 -9.27 19.01
N GLN A 15 -20.51 -8.78 19.08
CA GLN A 15 -21.15 -8.09 17.95
C GLN A 15 -20.29 -6.97 17.39
N GLY A 16 -20.08 -6.94 16.06
CA GLY A 16 -19.38 -5.89 15.33
C GLY A 16 -17.85 -5.90 15.50
N VAL A 17 -17.28 -6.86 16.22
CA VAL A 17 -15.84 -7.15 16.20
C VAL A 17 -15.60 -8.28 15.22
N GLY A 18 -14.76 -8.04 14.21
CA GLY A 18 -14.50 -8.98 13.13
C GLY A 18 -13.76 -10.24 13.58
N ARG A 19 -13.84 -11.29 12.74
CA ARG A 19 -13.08 -12.53 12.87
C ARG A 19 -12.02 -12.62 11.80
N VAL A 20 -10.86 -13.10 12.16
CA VAL A 20 -9.77 -13.37 11.24
C VAL A 20 -10.11 -14.58 10.38
N THR A 21 -10.10 -14.43 9.05
CA THR A 21 -10.40 -15.50 8.08
C THR A 21 -9.20 -15.88 7.21
N LYS A 22 -8.14 -15.07 7.20
CA LYS A 22 -6.91 -15.32 6.43
C LYS A 22 -5.69 -15.34 7.35
N PRO A 23 -4.66 -16.14 7.03
CA PRO A 23 -3.38 -16.10 7.75
C PRO A 23 -2.66 -14.77 7.52
N GLY A 24 -1.58 -14.50 8.29
CA GLY A 24 -0.75 -13.30 8.13
C GLY A 24 -1.18 -12.10 8.98
N LEU A 25 -2.27 -12.21 9.74
CA LEU A 25 -2.67 -11.21 10.75
C LEU A 25 -2.02 -11.51 12.11
N ASP A 26 -2.10 -10.53 13.02
CA ASP A 26 -1.58 -10.66 14.39
C ASP A 26 -2.28 -11.80 15.17
N GLN A 27 -3.54 -12.06 14.88
CA GLN A 27 -4.31 -13.13 15.51
C GLN A 27 -4.50 -14.31 14.54
N PRO A 28 -4.58 -15.54 15.05
CA PRO A 28 -4.79 -16.72 14.21
C PRO A 28 -6.18 -16.72 13.58
N VAL A 29 -6.32 -17.49 12.49
CA VAL A 29 -7.61 -17.70 11.82
C VAL A 29 -8.65 -18.23 12.81
N GLY A 30 -9.86 -17.67 12.77
CA GLY A 30 -10.98 -17.95 13.67
C GLY A 30 -11.01 -17.08 14.93
N ALA A 31 -9.90 -16.45 15.31
CA ALA A 31 -9.87 -15.57 16.48
C ALA A 31 -10.55 -14.21 16.18
N ALA A 32 -11.01 -13.55 17.25
CA ALA A 32 -11.47 -12.17 17.15
C ALA A 32 -10.32 -11.25 16.74
N ALA A 33 -10.60 -10.32 15.84
CA ALA A 33 -9.65 -9.32 15.33
C ALA A 33 -9.36 -8.25 16.40
N ILE A 34 -8.80 -8.69 17.53
CA ILE A 34 -8.32 -7.86 18.62
C ILE A 34 -6.83 -8.15 18.74
N ASN A 35 -5.99 -7.19 18.36
CA ASN A 35 -4.55 -7.36 18.31
C ASN A 35 -3.93 -7.62 19.70
N SER A 36 -2.69 -8.10 19.71
CA SER A 36 -1.98 -8.54 20.92
C SER A 36 -1.86 -7.45 21.96
N VAL A 37 -1.54 -6.21 21.56
CA VAL A 37 -1.42 -5.08 22.50
C VAL A 37 -2.76 -4.70 23.13
N PRO A 38 -3.86 -4.46 22.41
CA PRO A 38 -5.18 -4.30 23.03
C PRO A 38 -5.59 -5.44 23.95
N ARG A 39 -5.29 -6.70 23.59
CA ARG A 39 -5.56 -7.86 24.47
C ARG A 39 -4.77 -7.77 25.77
N LEU A 40 -3.49 -7.38 25.70
CA LEU A 40 -2.66 -7.19 26.89
C LEU A 40 -3.24 -6.09 27.79
N MET A 41 -3.55 -4.92 27.24
CA MET A 41 -4.14 -3.79 28.00
C MET A 41 -5.46 -4.17 28.67
N ILE A 42 -6.35 -4.89 27.96
CA ILE A 42 -7.63 -5.36 28.53
C ILE A 42 -7.36 -6.35 29.66
N ARG A 43 -6.40 -7.24 29.49
CA ARG A 43 -6.01 -8.22 30.51
C ARG A 43 -5.50 -7.55 31.76
N GLU A 44 -4.54 -6.65 31.63
CA GLU A 44 -3.94 -5.90 32.76
C GLU A 44 -4.99 -5.11 33.53
N ALA A 45 -5.91 -4.42 32.85
CA ALA A 45 -7.00 -3.69 33.48
C ALA A 45 -7.94 -4.62 34.27
N VAL A 46 -8.24 -5.81 33.76
CA VAL A 46 -9.08 -6.80 34.45
C VAL A 46 -8.34 -7.41 35.63
N GLU A 47 -7.05 -7.72 35.49
CA GLU A 47 -6.20 -8.26 36.57
C GLU A 47 -6.07 -7.26 37.73
N GLU A 48 -5.88 -5.98 37.44
CA GLU A 48 -5.84 -4.93 38.44
C GLU A 48 -7.10 -4.90 39.29
N VAL A 49 -8.28 -4.89 38.63
CA VAL A 49 -9.56 -4.87 39.35
C VAL A 49 -9.78 -6.17 40.14
N CYS A 50 -9.44 -7.32 39.57
CA CYS A 50 -9.54 -8.60 40.26
C CYS A 50 -8.65 -8.60 41.52
N GLY A 51 -7.43 -8.08 41.43
CA GLY A 51 -6.49 -7.94 42.54
C GLY A 51 -7.03 -7.05 43.66
N LEU A 52 -7.61 -5.88 43.31
CA LEU A 52 -8.20 -4.95 44.27
C LEU A 52 -9.35 -5.58 45.08
N PHE A 53 -10.09 -6.51 44.49
CA PHE A 53 -11.22 -7.20 45.13
C PHE A 53 -10.87 -8.60 45.61
N GLY A 54 -9.62 -9.03 45.60
CA GLY A 54 -9.19 -10.36 46.02
C GLY A 54 -9.79 -11.51 45.23
N TYR A 55 -10.19 -11.26 43.97
CA TYR A 55 -10.80 -12.28 43.13
C TYR A 55 -9.73 -13.08 42.39
N THR A 56 -9.70 -14.37 42.59
CA THR A 56 -8.71 -15.32 42.04
C THR A 56 -9.29 -16.28 40.98
N GLY A 57 -10.56 -16.16 40.67
CA GLY A 57 -11.23 -16.96 39.63
C GLY A 57 -10.97 -16.49 38.22
N GLY A 58 -11.54 -17.17 37.23
CA GLY A 58 -11.40 -16.76 35.81
C GLY A 58 -12.44 -15.74 35.38
N MET A 59 -12.08 -14.99 34.33
CA MET A 59 -12.95 -13.99 33.70
C MET A 59 -13.03 -14.20 32.19
N TYR A 60 -14.24 -14.13 31.64
CA TYR A 60 -14.51 -14.10 30.21
C TYR A 60 -14.96 -12.70 29.82
N VAL A 61 -14.15 -12.03 28.97
CA VAL A 61 -14.35 -10.65 28.52
C VAL A 61 -14.75 -10.67 27.06
N VAL A 62 -15.86 -10.02 26.73
CA VAL A 62 -16.33 -9.84 25.36
C VAL A 62 -16.31 -8.37 25.02
N ILE A 63 -15.61 -8.03 23.93
CA ILE A 63 -15.56 -6.68 23.38
C ILE A 63 -16.54 -6.59 22.23
N SER A 64 -17.43 -5.63 22.24
CA SER A 64 -18.43 -5.42 21.19
C SER A 64 -18.41 -3.99 20.69
N ALA A 65 -18.68 -3.82 19.40
CA ALA A 65 -18.84 -2.56 18.71
C ALA A 65 -20.11 -2.61 17.85
N PRO A 66 -21.30 -2.26 18.39
CA PRO A 66 -22.59 -2.53 17.73
C PRO A 66 -22.67 -2.10 16.26
N ASP A 67 -22.06 -0.94 15.90
CA ASP A 67 -22.00 -0.43 14.52
C ASP A 67 -20.83 -0.97 13.71
N GLY A 68 -19.98 -1.82 14.30
CA GLY A 68 -18.71 -2.26 13.73
C GLY A 68 -18.86 -3.00 12.40
N GLU A 69 -19.94 -3.78 12.21
CA GLU A 69 -20.20 -4.47 10.95
C GLU A 69 -20.46 -3.49 9.79
N THR A 70 -21.19 -2.41 10.04
CA THR A 70 -21.46 -1.36 9.06
C THR A 70 -20.22 -0.53 8.77
N LEU A 71 -19.44 -0.21 9.82
CA LEU A 71 -18.22 0.57 9.70
C LEU A 71 -17.13 -0.21 8.96
N ALA A 72 -17.00 -1.52 9.18
CA ALA A 72 -16.01 -2.37 8.54
C ALA A 72 -16.07 -2.32 7.01
N LYS A 73 -17.26 -2.16 6.42
CA LYS A 73 -17.46 -2.03 4.96
C LYS A 73 -16.73 -0.82 4.36
N LYS A 74 -16.39 0.18 5.18
CA LYS A 74 -15.66 1.39 4.77
C LYS A 74 -14.16 1.32 5.09
N THR A 75 -13.69 0.19 5.58
CA THR A 75 -12.29 -0.04 5.96
C THR A 75 -11.62 -1.06 5.05
N PHE A 76 -10.33 -1.29 5.26
CA PHE A 76 -9.58 -2.35 4.57
C PHE A 76 -9.84 -3.76 5.14
N ASN A 77 -10.58 -3.90 6.26
CA ASN A 77 -10.80 -5.17 6.93
C ASN A 77 -11.27 -6.31 6.00
N PRO A 78 -12.27 -6.12 5.11
CA PRO A 78 -12.70 -7.21 4.22
C PRO A 78 -11.57 -7.70 3.29
N ARG A 79 -10.70 -6.80 2.82
CA ARG A 79 -9.55 -7.17 1.98
C ARG A 79 -8.50 -7.96 2.76
N LEU A 80 -8.28 -7.59 4.01
CA LEU A 80 -7.34 -8.25 4.91
C LEU A 80 -7.85 -9.59 5.46
N GLY A 81 -9.09 -9.98 5.15
CA GLY A 81 -9.69 -11.20 5.70
C GLY A 81 -10.14 -11.04 7.16
N ILE A 82 -10.69 -9.87 7.49
CA ILE A 82 -11.41 -9.63 8.75
C ILE A 82 -12.88 -9.44 8.42
N GLU A 83 -13.71 -10.39 8.83
CA GLU A 83 -15.12 -10.45 8.47
C GLU A 83 -16.03 -10.26 9.69
N GLY A 84 -17.23 -9.72 9.46
CA GLY A 84 -18.26 -9.55 10.49
C GLY A 84 -18.07 -8.34 11.41
N GLY A 85 -17.06 -7.49 11.18
CA GLY A 85 -16.88 -6.30 12.00
C GLY A 85 -15.54 -5.59 11.83
N ILE A 86 -15.30 -4.60 12.70
CA ILE A 86 -14.02 -3.88 12.76
C ILE A 86 -12.94 -4.68 13.49
N SER A 87 -11.69 -4.32 13.28
CA SER A 87 -10.55 -4.76 14.10
C SER A 87 -10.33 -3.79 15.27
N ILE A 88 -9.88 -4.32 16.39
CA ILE A 88 -9.40 -3.56 17.55
C ILE A 88 -7.87 -3.59 17.48
N LEU A 89 -7.28 -2.48 17.07
CA LEU A 89 -5.84 -2.34 16.87
C LEU A 89 -5.29 -1.15 17.68
N GLY A 90 -4.00 -1.10 17.85
CA GLY A 90 -3.30 -0.03 18.56
C GLY A 90 -2.02 -0.57 19.19
N THR A 91 -0.99 0.28 19.24
CA THR A 91 0.30 -0.03 19.86
C THR A 91 0.50 0.71 21.16
N THR A 92 -0.22 1.80 21.39
CA THR A 92 -0.05 2.71 22.53
C THR A 92 -1.34 2.95 23.33
N GLY A 93 -2.49 2.43 22.88
CA GLY A 93 -3.81 2.76 23.45
C GLY A 93 -4.37 4.12 22.98
N ILE A 94 -3.57 4.91 22.28
CA ILE A 94 -4.00 6.15 21.64
C ILE A 94 -4.29 5.86 20.17
N VAL A 95 -5.49 6.20 19.71
CA VAL A 95 -5.90 6.01 18.31
C VAL A 95 -5.77 7.33 17.58
N GLU A 96 -4.88 7.39 16.61
CA GLU A 96 -4.81 8.46 15.62
C GLU A 96 -5.53 8.00 14.35
N PRO A 97 -6.76 8.47 14.10
CA PRO A 97 -7.52 8.06 12.92
C PRO A 97 -6.77 8.41 11.64
N MET A 98 -6.66 7.47 10.70
CA MET A 98 -6.00 7.66 9.40
C MET A 98 -4.53 8.07 9.49
N SER A 99 -3.81 7.62 10.52
CA SER A 99 -2.37 7.86 10.62
C SER A 99 -1.63 7.24 9.43
N GLU A 100 -0.55 7.88 8.98
CA GLU A 100 0.29 7.32 7.89
C GLU A 100 0.85 5.96 8.27
N GLN A 101 1.20 5.77 9.55
CA GLN A 101 1.69 4.50 10.05
C GLN A 101 0.64 3.39 9.88
N ALA A 102 -0.63 3.65 10.15
CA ALA A 102 -1.70 2.66 9.96
C ALA A 102 -1.85 2.24 8.49
N LEU A 103 -1.63 3.16 7.54
CA LEU A 103 -1.62 2.82 6.11
C LEU A 103 -0.40 1.96 5.75
N VAL A 104 0.77 2.30 6.25
CA VAL A 104 2.02 1.54 6.06
C VAL A 104 1.89 0.13 6.65
N ASP A 105 1.36 0.01 7.87
CA ASP A 105 1.11 -1.27 8.53
C ASP A 105 0.11 -2.14 7.73
N THR A 106 -0.91 -1.52 7.13
CA THR A 106 -1.88 -2.20 6.26
C THR A 106 -1.20 -2.77 5.00
N ILE A 107 -0.33 -2.00 4.36
CA ILE A 107 0.47 -2.44 3.21
C ILE A 107 1.34 -3.65 3.60
N HIS A 108 2.01 -3.58 4.74
CA HIS A 108 2.85 -4.66 5.26
C HIS A 108 2.06 -5.94 5.49
N VAL A 109 0.88 -5.85 6.11
CA VAL A 109 0.00 -7.01 6.34
C VAL A 109 -0.44 -7.62 5.01
N GLU A 110 -0.87 -6.81 4.03
CA GLU A 110 -1.30 -7.30 2.71
C GLU A 110 -0.16 -7.99 1.95
N LEU A 111 1.04 -7.42 1.98
CA LEU A 111 2.24 -8.02 1.38
C LEU A 111 2.60 -9.35 2.05
N ARG A 112 2.60 -9.40 3.39
CA ARG A 112 2.88 -10.63 4.13
C ARG A 112 1.88 -11.74 3.80
N GLN A 113 0.58 -11.43 3.74
CA GLN A 113 -0.46 -12.39 3.35
C GLN A 113 -0.20 -12.99 1.97
N ARG A 114 0.22 -12.17 0.99
CA ARG A 114 0.55 -12.68 -0.34
C ARG A 114 1.77 -13.58 -0.32
N ARG A 115 2.80 -13.19 0.41
CA ARG A 115 4.03 -14.00 0.51
C ARG A 115 3.78 -15.33 1.22
N GLU A 116 3.01 -15.34 2.31
CA GLU A 116 2.57 -16.56 3.01
C GLU A 116 1.63 -17.42 2.14
N GLY A 117 0.87 -16.80 1.22
CA GLY A 117 0.07 -17.47 0.20
C GLY A 117 0.89 -18.11 -0.92
N GLY A 118 2.21 -17.94 -0.93
CA GLY A 118 3.14 -18.55 -1.89
C GLY A 118 3.54 -17.64 -3.05
N ALA A 119 3.05 -16.40 -3.15
CA ALA A 119 3.41 -15.50 -4.23
C ALA A 119 4.90 -15.12 -4.18
N ASP A 120 5.63 -15.37 -5.26
CA ASP A 120 7.02 -14.95 -5.44
C ASP A 120 7.12 -13.56 -6.08
N TYR A 121 6.11 -13.15 -6.82
CA TYR A 121 6.03 -11.86 -7.51
C TYR A 121 4.82 -11.08 -7.04
N VAL A 122 4.93 -9.75 -6.96
CA VAL A 122 3.84 -8.91 -6.46
C VAL A 122 3.61 -7.68 -7.34
N LEU A 123 2.32 -7.35 -7.52
CA LEU A 123 1.87 -6.16 -8.21
C LEU A 123 1.53 -5.06 -7.21
N LEU A 124 2.14 -3.89 -7.36
CA LEU A 124 1.88 -2.70 -6.55
C LEU A 124 1.16 -1.63 -7.36
N ALA A 125 0.12 -1.03 -6.79
CA ALA A 125 -0.63 0.06 -7.42
C ALA A 125 -0.71 1.29 -6.50
N PRO A 126 0.00 2.38 -6.80
CA PRO A 126 -0.08 3.61 -6.02
C PRO A 126 -1.32 4.42 -6.38
N GLY A 127 -2.41 4.20 -5.64
CA GLY A 127 -3.65 4.95 -5.76
C GLY A 127 -4.71 4.30 -6.67
N ASN A 128 -5.95 4.76 -6.54
CA ASN A 128 -7.14 4.15 -7.15
C ASN A 128 -7.08 4.07 -8.68
N TYR A 129 -6.48 5.07 -9.35
CA TYR A 129 -6.34 5.05 -10.81
C TYR A 129 -5.53 3.86 -11.33
N GLY A 130 -4.59 3.34 -10.52
CA GLY A 130 -3.85 2.14 -10.84
C GLY A 130 -4.75 0.92 -10.93
N ALA A 131 -5.65 0.74 -9.98
CA ALA A 131 -6.61 -0.36 -9.96
C ALA A 131 -7.56 -0.33 -11.18
N ASP A 132 -8.08 0.86 -11.53
CA ASP A 132 -8.95 1.03 -12.69
C ASP A 132 -8.21 0.71 -13.99
N TYR A 133 -6.97 1.14 -14.13
CA TYR A 133 -6.14 0.87 -15.31
C TYR A 133 -5.78 -0.62 -15.43
N ILE A 134 -5.39 -1.25 -14.34
CA ILE A 134 -5.07 -2.69 -14.26
C ILE A 134 -6.26 -3.52 -14.75
N LYS A 135 -7.47 -3.18 -14.29
CA LYS A 135 -8.71 -3.87 -14.71
C LYS A 135 -9.06 -3.62 -16.18
N GLY A 136 -9.08 -2.34 -16.57
CA GLY A 136 -9.58 -1.94 -17.88
C GLY A 136 -8.62 -2.22 -19.03
N ALA A 137 -7.33 -1.88 -18.87
CA ALA A 137 -6.33 -1.98 -19.93
C ALA A 137 -5.54 -3.31 -19.92
N MET A 138 -5.38 -3.94 -18.76
CA MET A 138 -4.55 -5.13 -18.64
C MET A 138 -5.33 -6.43 -18.42
N GLY A 139 -6.65 -6.33 -18.14
CA GLY A 139 -7.51 -7.48 -17.87
C GLY A 139 -7.12 -8.29 -16.63
N ILE A 140 -6.43 -7.63 -15.67
CA ILE A 140 -6.01 -8.23 -14.40
C ILE A 140 -7.03 -7.84 -13.33
N ASP A 141 -7.36 -8.77 -12.44
CA ASP A 141 -8.21 -8.45 -11.28
C ASP A 141 -7.47 -7.44 -10.38
N PRO A 142 -8.03 -6.24 -10.13
CA PRO A 142 -7.44 -5.26 -9.22
C PRO A 142 -7.18 -5.80 -7.81
N ALA A 143 -7.89 -6.85 -7.39
CA ALA A 143 -7.66 -7.50 -6.11
C ALA A 143 -6.29 -8.20 -6.03
N THR A 144 -5.63 -8.47 -7.16
CA THR A 144 -4.26 -9.01 -7.17
C THR A 144 -3.21 -7.96 -6.83
N ALA A 145 -3.51 -6.67 -6.98
CA ALA A 145 -2.57 -5.58 -6.69
C ALA A 145 -2.65 -5.14 -5.23
N VAL A 146 -1.50 -4.93 -4.60
CA VAL A 146 -1.39 -4.27 -3.29
C VAL A 146 -1.41 -2.76 -3.47
N MET A 147 -2.33 -2.10 -2.77
CA MET A 147 -2.53 -0.65 -2.86
C MET A 147 -1.55 0.08 -1.96
N THR A 148 -0.55 0.74 -2.53
CA THR A 148 0.53 1.39 -1.76
C THR A 148 0.28 2.85 -1.42
N SER A 149 -0.81 3.46 -1.90
CA SER A 149 -1.09 4.89 -1.72
C SER A 149 0.09 5.76 -2.20
N ASN A 150 0.72 6.50 -1.29
CA ASN A 150 1.90 7.32 -1.56
C ASN A 150 3.21 6.69 -1.04
N PHE A 151 3.12 5.55 -0.32
CA PHE A 151 4.22 4.89 0.40
C PHE A 151 4.93 3.87 -0.49
N ILE A 152 5.38 4.31 -1.67
CA ILE A 152 6.00 3.40 -2.65
C ILE A 152 7.34 2.88 -2.13
N GLY A 153 8.15 3.75 -1.51
CA GLY A 153 9.44 3.36 -0.96
C GLY A 153 9.33 2.32 0.13
N ASP A 154 8.41 2.55 1.09
CA ASP A 154 8.14 1.63 2.19
C ASP A 154 7.67 0.27 1.65
N ALA A 155 6.75 0.28 0.68
CA ALA A 155 6.24 -0.94 0.06
C ALA A 155 7.33 -1.75 -0.66
N LEU A 156 8.25 -1.08 -1.37
CA LEU A 156 9.38 -1.74 -2.05
C LEU A 156 10.36 -2.37 -1.05
N GLU A 157 10.68 -1.66 0.04
CA GLU A 157 11.53 -2.18 1.12
C GLU A 157 10.88 -3.38 1.80
N MET A 158 9.59 -3.33 2.09
CA MET A 158 8.83 -4.45 2.64
C MET A 158 8.81 -5.67 1.71
N CYS A 159 8.65 -5.47 0.40
CA CYS A 159 8.73 -6.56 -0.57
C CYS A 159 10.08 -7.27 -0.49
N ARG A 160 11.17 -6.51 -0.43
CA ARG A 160 12.53 -7.05 -0.29
C ARG A 160 12.71 -7.80 1.04
N GLU A 161 12.26 -7.22 2.15
CA GLU A 161 12.37 -7.81 3.50
C GLU A 161 11.56 -9.11 3.63
N LEU A 162 10.39 -9.18 3.00
CA LEU A 162 9.54 -10.38 2.96
C LEU A 162 10.05 -11.44 1.98
N GLY A 163 11.11 -11.16 1.22
CA GLY A 163 11.75 -12.11 0.31
C GLY A 163 10.96 -12.37 -0.97
N PHE A 164 10.26 -11.38 -1.50
CA PHE A 164 9.73 -11.46 -2.86
C PHE A 164 10.89 -11.52 -3.86
N ARG A 165 10.72 -12.29 -4.95
CA ARG A 165 11.68 -12.38 -6.05
C ARG A 165 11.58 -11.19 -6.99
N GLY A 166 10.37 -10.63 -7.13
CA GLY A 166 10.18 -9.46 -7.97
C GLY A 166 8.91 -8.67 -7.68
N VAL A 167 8.94 -7.40 -8.10
CA VAL A 167 7.87 -6.43 -7.90
C VAL A 167 7.61 -5.62 -9.16
N LEU A 168 6.35 -5.42 -9.49
CA LEU A 168 5.92 -4.55 -10.59
C LEU A 168 5.07 -3.41 -10.04
N LEU A 169 5.47 -2.17 -10.32
CA LEU A 169 4.69 -0.97 -10.05
C LEU A 169 3.83 -0.62 -11.28
N ILE A 170 2.53 -0.44 -11.12
CA ILE A 170 1.66 0.11 -12.17
C ILE A 170 0.98 1.35 -11.65
N GLY A 171 1.30 2.51 -12.22
CA GLY A 171 0.80 3.76 -11.68
C GLY A 171 0.70 4.92 -12.66
N HIS A 172 -0.14 5.88 -12.28
CA HIS A 172 -0.30 7.12 -13.03
C HIS A 172 0.99 7.94 -13.03
N ILE A 173 1.34 8.53 -14.17
CA ILE A 173 2.55 9.34 -14.35
C ILE A 173 2.70 10.43 -13.27
N GLY A 174 1.59 11.06 -12.86
CA GLY A 174 1.60 12.08 -11.80
C GLY A 174 2.18 11.62 -10.46
N LYS A 175 2.29 10.30 -10.22
CA LYS A 175 2.98 9.74 -9.06
C LYS A 175 4.34 9.15 -9.44
N LEU A 176 4.39 8.28 -10.44
CA LEU A 176 5.60 7.51 -10.75
C LEU A 176 6.73 8.37 -11.34
N VAL A 177 6.42 9.49 -11.97
CA VAL A 177 7.46 10.43 -12.42
C VAL A 177 8.39 10.88 -11.29
N LYS A 178 7.85 11.01 -10.07
CA LYS A 178 8.61 11.41 -8.87
C LYS A 178 9.73 10.43 -8.51
N LEU A 179 9.54 9.14 -8.84
CA LEU A 179 10.57 8.12 -8.60
C LEU A 179 11.85 8.37 -9.39
N ALA A 180 11.74 8.94 -10.60
CA ALA A 180 12.91 9.31 -11.40
C ALA A 180 13.78 10.41 -10.77
N GLY A 181 13.26 11.11 -9.77
CA GLY A 181 13.97 12.07 -8.93
C GLY A 181 14.32 11.53 -7.54
N GLY A 182 14.08 10.24 -7.26
CA GLY A 182 14.34 9.63 -5.96
C GLY A 182 13.32 9.97 -4.87
N MET A 183 12.16 10.50 -5.24
CA MET A 183 11.09 10.80 -4.28
C MET A 183 10.19 9.58 -4.09
N TRP A 184 10.40 8.86 -3.00
CA TRP A 184 9.76 7.56 -2.71
C TRP A 184 8.42 7.65 -2.00
N ASN A 185 8.15 8.74 -1.28
CA ASN A 185 6.80 9.10 -0.84
C ASN A 185 6.23 10.15 -1.81
N THR A 186 5.21 9.79 -2.56
CA THR A 186 4.68 10.62 -3.65
C THR A 186 3.62 11.65 -3.21
N HIS A 187 3.36 11.77 -1.90
CA HIS A 187 2.42 12.75 -1.39
C HIS A 187 2.94 14.19 -1.62
N SER A 188 2.06 15.11 -2.04
CA SER A 188 2.42 16.49 -2.38
C SER A 188 3.00 17.30 -1.22
N ARG A 189 2.73 16.92 0.04
CA ARG A 189 3.32 17.59 1.21
C ARG A 189 4.85 17.47 1.30
N TYR A 190 5.43 16.46 0.66
CA TYR A 190 6.88 16.26 0.59
C TYR A 190 7.53 17.01 -0.57
N GLY A 191 6.73 17.63 -1.42
CA GLY A 191 7.16 18.42 -2.57
C GLY A 191 6.49 17.97 -3.87
N ASP A 192 6.66 18.80 -4.88
CA ASP A 192 6.23 18.51 -6.25
C ASP A 192 7.39 18.77 -7.22
N CYS A 193 8.05 17.72 -7.65
CA CYS A 193 9.15 17.76 -8.58
C CYS A 193 8.78 17.24 -9.98
N ARG A 194 7.47 17.09 -10.27
CA ARG A 194 7.00 16.48 -11.52
C ARG A 194 7.47 17.21 -12.76
N MET A 195 7.28 18.54 -12.77
CA MET A 195 7.65 19.38 -13.91
C MET A 195 9.16 19.50 -14.01
N ASP A 196 9.87 19.60 -12.90
CA ASP A 196 11.35 19.63 -12.87
C ASP A 196 11.93 18.37 -13.52
N ILE A 197 11.41 17.19 -13.17
CA ILE A 197 11.88 15.91 -13.71
C ILE A 197 11.57 15.80 -15.21
N LEU A 198 10.32 16.10 -15.62
CA LEU A 198 9.93 16.03 -17.03
C LEU A 198 10.72 17.04 -17.88
N THR A 199 10.87 18.26 -17.38
CA THR A 199 11.64 19.30 -18.08
C THR A 199 13.12 18.94 -18.17
N ALA A 200 13.70 18.37 -17.11
CA ALA A 200 15.08 17.89 -17.14
C ALA A 200 15.28 16.74 -18.16
N CYS A 201 14.31 15.80 -18.22
CA CYS A 201 14.33 14.75 -19.25
C CYS A 201 14.23 15.35 -20.66
N ALA A 202 13.34 16.32 -20.87
CA ALA A 202 13.11 16.97 -22.15
C ALA A 202 14.31 17.83 -22.60
N ALA A 203 14.93 18.55 -21.66
CA ALA A 203 16.14 19.32 -21.93
C ALA A 203 17.30 18.42 -22.39
N ALA A 204 17.43 17.24 -21.81
CA ALA A 204 18.42 16.25 -22.22
C ALA A 204 18.17 15.66 -23.62
N GLU A 205 16.91 15.76 -24.11
CA GLU A 205 16.51 15.39 -25.49
C GLU A 205 16.49 16.60 -26.43
N GLY A 206 17.01 17.76 -26.00
CA GLY A 206 17.16 18.93 -26.84
C GLY A 206 16.02 19.95 -26.80
N LEU A 207 15.15 19.90 -25.78
CA LEU A 207 14.09 20.89 -25.59
C LEU A 207 14.69 22.29 -25.43
N GLY A 208 14.22 23.25 -26.22
CA GLY A 208 14.68 24.65 -26.16
C GLY A 208 14.27 25.34 -24.85
N ALA A 209 15.12 26.29 -24.39
CA ALA A 209 14.96 26.95 -23.09
C ALA A 209 13.59 27.66 -22.90
N ALA A 210 13.07 28.28 -23.97
CA ALA A 210 11.75 28.96 -23.89
C ALA A 210 10.61 27.98 -23.60
N VAL A 211 10.58 26.83 -24.28
CA VAL A 211 9.57 25.78 -24.07
C VAL A 211 9.80 25.07 -22.75
N ALA A 212 11.06 24.90 -22.31
CA ALA A 212 11.37 24.37 -20.97
C ALA A 212 10.77 25.25 -19.86
N ALA A 213 10.83 26.57 -20.01
CA ALA A 213 10.22 27.52 -19.07
C ALA A 213 8.67 27.39 -19.06
N GLU A 214 8.05 27.14 -20.21
CA GLU A 214 6.62 26.87 -20.31
C GLU A 214 6.28 25.54 -19.62
N MET A 215 7.01 24.47 -19.87
CA MET A 215 6.82 23.16 -19.24
C MET A 215 6.89 23.24 -17.72
N LEU A 216 7.82 24.01 -17.16
CA LEU A 216 7.94 24.20 -15.70
C LEU A 216 6.68 24.85 -15.08
N CYS A 217 5.89 25.60 -15.87
CA CYS A 217 4.65 26.23 -15.43
C CYS A 217 3.41 25.33 -15.57
N CYS A 218 3.53 24.11 -16.13
CA CYS A 218 2.40 23.20 -16.28
C CYS A 218 1.87 22.72 -14.93
N ALA A 219 0.55 22.67 -14.81
CA ALA A 219 -0.13 22.19 -13.60
C ALA A 219 -0.15 20.65 -13.52
N THR A 220 -0.27 19.98 -14.67
CA THR A 220 -0.40 18.53 -14.77
C THR A 220 0.67 17.91 -15.65
N CYS A 221 0.93 16.61 -15.47
CA CYS A 221 1.81 15.87 -16.38
C CYS A 221 1.21 15.78 -17.79
N ASP A 222 -0.11 15.73 -17.90
CA ASP A 222 -0.78 15.64 -19.21
C ASP A 222 -0.60 16.92 -20.03
N ASP A 223 -0.58 18.12 -19.39
CA ASP A 223 -0.21 19.37 -20.05
C ASP A 223 1.24 19.34 -20.59
N ALA A 224 2.16 18.82 -19.77
CA ALA A 224 3.54 18.66 -20.17
C ALA A 224 3.70 17.64 -21.32
N LEU A 225 2.97 16.54 -21.28
CA LEU A 225 2.97 15.53 -22.35
C LEU A 225 2.45 16.12 -23.69
N ARG A 226 1.45 16.98 -23.64
CA ARG A 226 0.96 17.70 -24.84
C ARG A 226 2.06 18.57 -25.46
N ILE A 227 2.77 19.35 -24.63
CA ILE A 227 3.91 20.15 -25.13
C ILE A 227 4.98 19.26 -25.77
N LEU A 228 5.30 18.12 -25.14
CA LEU A 228 6.27 17.18 -25.69
C LEU A 228 5.85 16.60 -27.05
N GLN A 229 4.55 16.33 -27.25
CA GLN A 229 4.02 15.92 -28.55
C GLN A 229 4.18 17.02 -29.60
N GLU A 230 3.84 18.27 -29.27
CA GLU A 230 4.00 19.42 -30.14
C GLU A 230 5.46 19.67 -30.56
N GLN A 231 6.41 19.33 -29.68
CA GLN A 231 7.85 19.44 -29.93
C GLN A 231 8.47 18.19 -30.59
N GLY A 232 7.70 17.11 -30.78
CA GLY A 232 8.21 15.84 -31.34
C GLY A 232 9.16 15.09 -30.39
N LEU A 233 9.16 15.38 -29.10
CA LEU A 233 10.06 14.80 -28.09
C LEU A 233 9.37 13.76 -27.21
N TYR A 234 8.09 13.49 -27.42
CA TYR A 234 7.26 12.66 -26.56
C TYR A 234 7.90 11.30 -26.25
N GLU A 235 8.19 10.51 -27.30
CA GLU A 235 8.73 9.14 -27.12
C GLU A 235 10.13 9.15 -26.49
N ALA A 236 11.01 10.08 -26.91
CA ALA A 236 12.38 10.18 -26.39
C ALA A 236 12.36 10.52 -24.88
N VAL A 237 11.51 11.45 -24.47
CA VAL A 237 11.39 11.86 -23.06
C VAL A 237 10.77 10.74 -22.21
N LEU A 238 9.76 10.03 -22.70
CA LEU A 238 9.18 8.89 -21.99
C LEU A 238 10.18 7.74 -21.84
N HIS A 239 10.95 7.44 -22.87
CA HIS A 239 12.03 6.45 -22.81
C HIS A 239 13.08 6.83 -21.77
N ARG A 240 13.53 8.10 -21.78
CA ARG A 240 14.47 8.62 -20.76
C ARG A 240 13.89 8.57 -19.35
N LEU A 241 12.63 8.92 -19.18
CA LEU A 241 11.94 8.85 -17.90
C LEU A 241 11.93 7.42 -17.36
N ALA A 242 11.56 6.46 -18.20
CA ALA A 242 11.56 5.04 -17.84
C ALA A 242 12.96 4.56 -17.42
N GLY A 243 14.00 4.92 -18.19
CA GLY A 243 15.40 4.60 -17.86
C GLY A 243 15.88 5.24 -16.54
N ARG A 244 15.42 6.45 -16.21
CA ARG A 244 15.71 7.06 -14.90
C ARG A 244 15.03 6.37 -13.75
N ILE A 245 13.77 5.95 -13.91
CA ILE A 245 13.06 5.17 -12.90
C ILE A 245 13.78 3.83 -12.70
N ASP A 246 14.14 3.15 -13.78
CA ASP A 246 14.88 1.89 -13.77
C ASP A 246 16.19 1.99 -12.96
N ALA A 247 16.95 3.06 -13.16
CA ALA A 247 18.18 3.34 -12.42
C ALA A 247 17.94 3.65 -10.93
N MET A 248 16.75 4.09 -10.55
CA MET A 248 16.42 4.42 -9.17
C MET A 248 15.87 3.22 -8.37
N LEU A 249 15.19 2.26 -9.01
CA LEU A 249 14.57 1.11 -8.33
C LEU A 249 15.54 0.32 -7.43
N PRO A 250 16.80 0.05 -7.81
CA PRO A 250 17.75 -0.70 -6.97
C PRO A 250 18.02 -0.05 -5.60
N TYR A 251 17.86 1.27 -5.45
CA TYR A 251 18.05 1.94 -4.15
C TYR A 251 17.07 1.43 -3.06
N LYS A 252 15.88 0.94 -3.46
CA LYS A 252 14.88 0.38 -2.56
C LYS A 252 14.77 -1.14 -2.67
N CYS A 253 14.94 -1.67 -3.85
CA CYS A 253 14.75 -3.08 -4.14
C CYS A 253 16.01 -3.93 -3.92
N GLY A 254 17.22 -3.32 -3.90
CA GLY A 254 18.48 -4.09 -3.90
C GLY A 254 18.54 -5.00 -5.12
N ASP A 255 18.80 -6.29 -4.89
CA ASP A 255 18.90 -7.32 -5.95
C ASP A 255 17.53 -7.92 -6.36
N MET A 256 16.43 -7.52 -5.71
CA MET A 256 15.07 -7.95 -6.09
C MET A 256 14.73 -7.39 -7.48
N GLU A 257 14.21 -8.24 -8.36
CA GLU A 257 13.73 -7.80 -9.68
C GLU A 257 12.64 -6.72 -9.52
N ALA A 258 12.78 -5.59 -10.19
CA ALA A 258 11.83 -4.50 -10.06
C ALA A 258 11.53 -3.83 -11.40
N GLY A 259 10.28 -3.44 -11.59
CA GLY A 259 9.85 -2.74 -12.79
C GLY A 259 8.69 -1.79 -12.53
N ALA A 260 8.45 -0.91 -13.50
CA ALA A 260 7.35 0.03 -13.45
C ALA A 260 6.69 0.20 -14.82
N ILE A 261 5.36 0.31 -14.83
CA ILE A 261 4.54 0.69 -16.00
C ILE A 261 3.85 2.00 -15.65
N LEU A 262 4.02 2.99 -16.52
CA LEU A 262 3.44 4.31 -16.37
C LEU A 262 2.27 4.48 -17.33
N PHE A 263 1.21 5.09 -16.85
CA PHE A 263 0.05 5.45 -17.66
C PHE A 263 -0.47 6.85 -17.32
N SER A 264 -1.26 7.43 -18.22
CA SER A 264 -2.09 8.60 -17.99
C SER A 264 -3.57 8.24 -18.25
N LYS A 265 -4.47 9.00 -17.67
CA LYS A 265 -5.91 8.86 -18.00
C LYS A 265 -6.21 9.30 -19.42
N GLU A 266 -5.55 10.34 -19.90
CA GLU A 266 -5.76 10.93 -21.21
C GLU A 266 -5.07 10.16 -22.32
N TYR A 267 -3.82 9.75 -22.08
CA TYR A 267 -2.95 9.12 -23.10
C TYR A 267 -2.89 7.58 -23.00
N GLY A 268 -3.49 6.98 -21.97
CA GLY A 268 -3.39 5.54 -21.76
C GLY A 268 -2.00 5.10 -21.33
N TYR A 269 -1.49 4.00 -21.90
CA TYR A 269 -0.12 3.54 -21.69
C TYR A 269 0.89 4.59 -22.16
N LEU A 270 1.94 4.82 -21.37
CA LEU A 270 2.99 5.78 -21.69
C LEU A 270 4.33 5.11 -21.93
N CYS A 271 4.87 4.47 -20.93
CA CYS A 271 6.18 3.80 -20.99
C CYS A 271 6.33 2.78 -19.88
N GLU A 272 7.37 1.96 -19.99
CA GLU A 272 7.72 0.97 -18.98
C GLU A 272 9.23 0.83 -18.82
N THR A 273 9.68 0.38 -17.65
CA THR A 273 11.08 0.03 -17.39
C THR A 273 11.45 -1.29 -18.05
N LYS A 274 12.74 -1.57 -18.16
CA LYS A 274 13.31 -2.68 -18.93
C LYS A 274 12.68 -4.05 -18.60
N ASP A 275 12.48 -4.35 -17.32
CA ASP A 275 12.04 -5.67 -16.86
C ASP A 275 10.52 -5.77 -16.62
N ALA A 276 9.78 -4.68 -16.81
CA ALA A 276 8.36 -4.59 -16.49
C ALA A 276 7.49 -5.62 -17.24
N ALA A 277 7.71 -5.81 -18.55
CA ALA A 277 6.95 -6.78 -19.35
C ALA A 277 7.21 -8.22 -18.92
N ALA A 278 8.44 -8.56 -18.49
CA ALA A 278 8.78 -9.87 -17.98
C ALA A 278 8.12 -10.14 -16.63
N LEU A 279 8.17 -9.15 -15.73
CA LEU A 279 7.52 -9.21 -14.42
C LEU A 279 6.00 -9.36 -14.54
N LEU A 280 5.38 -8.63 -15.47
CA LEU A 280 3.94 -8.72 -15.73
C LEU A 280 3.52 -10.14 -16.14
N ARG A 281 4.31 -10.82 -16.97
CA ARG A 281 4.04 -12.22 -17.36
C ARG A 281 4.12 -13.15 -16.15
N ARG A 282 5.18 -13.06 -15.34
CA ARG A 282 5.36 -13.88 -14.14
C ARG A 282 4.23 -13.71 -13.13
N ILE A 283 3.79 -12.45 -12.90
CA ILE A 283 2.66 -12.15 -12.00
C ILE A 283 1.34 -12.75 -12.50
N LYS A 284 1.17 -12.93 -13.81
CA LYS A 284 -0.03 -13.57 -14.38
C LYS A 284 0.02 -15.10 -14.31
N GLU A 285 1.19 -15.67 -14.16
CA GLU A 285 1.43 -17.12 -14.08
C GLU A 285 1.45 -17.62 -12.62
N ASP A 286 1.69 -16.73 -11.65
CA ASP A 286 1.75 -16.98 -10.22
C ASP A 286 0.33 -16.96 -9.58
#